data_85bb9def305df0c02155f7428a810ec8
#
_entry.id   85bb9def305df0c02155f7428a810ec8
#
_cell.length_a   1.000
_cell.length_b   1.000
_cell.length_c   1.000
_cell.angle_alpha   90.00
_cell.angle_beta   90.00
_cell.angle_gamma   90.00
#
_symmetry.space_group_name_H-M   'P 1'
#
loop_
_entity.id
_entity.type
_entity.pdbx_description
1 polymer ?
#
loop_
_entity_poly.entity_id
_entity_poly.type
_entity_poly.pdbx_seq_one_letter_code
_entity_poly.pdbx_strand_id
1 'polypeptide(L)'
;MANSVFSEGPSNRPEIDLRNTVTPRIFVAATRQDDGKTTTSVGLFAALQQRFPRIGYIKPVGQRFVDVEGAKIDEDTVLINDTYRTNTPIRSMSPIAVEPDFTRRYLSGNFKQQLHDRVRSAFDEVAWEKDFIIIEGTGHAGVGSVFDLSNATVARLLQSKVIIVSRGGIGRPIDEISLNLALFEKQGVEVIGAIINKVVPEKMDMLKEYATVGLAKLGLPLLGMIPLHTELYKPTVNQACVQLRGEFIAGAQHKRRRIARTGIGAMSSRHADRLLQPGTLIITPGDREDLILMILNEDLPTSRGHLAGVVLTDGILPHDAVMDLIRQRSIPFISTDADVSAAATKIARMTVKTEVGDLDKIGVIQSLIHEHVQVDRIVDLVQGRGPTQMHFGDVSPRGRQ
;
A
#
# COMPACT_ATOMS: atom_id res chain seq x y z
N MET A 1 6.82 -6.79 -29.08
CA MET A 1 8.15 -6.37 -28.64
C MET A 1 7.95 -5.54 -27.37
N ALA A 2 8.42 -6.02 -26.23
CA ALA A 2 8.24 -5.31 -24.96
C ALA A 2 8.97 -3.96 -25.05
N ASN A 3 8.25 -2.85 -24.82
CA ASN A 3 8.83 -1.52 -24.74
C ASN A 3 9.83 -1.48 -23.56
N SER A 4 11.10 -1.74 -23.86
CA SER A 4 12.19 -1.60 -22.88
C SER A 4 12.22 -0.15 -22.37
N VAL A 5 12.33 0.02 -21.06
CA VAL A 5 12.53 1.33 -20.42
C VAL A 5 13.85 1.96 -20.88
N PHE A 6 14.80 1.14 -21.32
CA PHE A 6 16.12 1.56 -21.82
C PHE A 6 16.13 1.46 -23.34
N SER A 7 16.32 2.58 -24.03
CA SER A 7 16.63 2.60 -25.44
C SER A 7 18.10 2.23 -25.65
N GLU A 8 18.46 1.74 -26.84
CA GLU A 8 19.84 1.40 -27.19
C GLU A 8 20.73 2.66 -27.21
N GLY A 9 21.77 2.65 -26.37
CA GLY A 9 22.82 3.66 -26.31
C GLY A 9 22.59 4.85 -25.37
N PRO A 10 23.67 5.50 -24.89
CA PRO A 10 23.59 6.71 -24.08
C PRO A 10 23.06 7.86 -24.94
N SER A 11 21.96 8.49 -24.54
CA SER A 11 21.44 9.65 -25.26
C SER A 11 22.15 10.92 -24.81
N ASN A 12 22.83 11.58 -25.74
CA ASN A 12 23.44 12.90 -25.55
C ASN A 12 22.40 14.03 -25.83
N ARG A 13 21.11 13.78 -25.56
CA ARG A 13 20.04 14.75 -25.75
C ARG A 13 20.01 15.74 -24.62
N PRO A 14 19.63 17.02 -24.87
CA PRO A 14 19.39 17.97 -23.79
C PRO A 14 18.28 17.47 -22.86
N GLU A 15 18.38 17.84 -21.59
CA GLU A 15 17.39 17.48 -20.58
C GLU A 15 16.02 18.09 -20.95
N ILE A 16 14.97 17.28 -20.90
CA ILE A 16 13.61 17.76 -21.11
C ILE A 16 13.14 18.46 -19.83
N ASP A 17 12.82 19.74 -19.93
CA ASP A 17 12.24 20.48 -18.83
C ASP A 17 10.82 20.04 -18.51
N LEU A 18 10.45 20.10 -17.22
CA LEU A 18 9.07 19.91 -16.78
C LEU A 18 8.21 21.05 -17.32
N ARG A 19 7.20 20.72 -18.13
CA ARG A 19 6.30 21.74 -18.76
C ARG A 19 5.23 22.22 -17.79
N ASN A 20 4.64 21.29 -17.02
CA ASN A 20 3.62 21.65 -16.04
C ASN A 20 4.26 22.01 -14.71
N THR A 21 4.39 23.32 -14.45
CA THR A 21 4.92 23.88 -13.19
C THR A 21 3.83 24.49 -12.31
N VAL A 22 2.59 24.58 -12.82
CA VAL A 22 1.51 25.34 -12.16
C VAL A 22 0.50 24.49 -11.41
N THR A 23 0.22 23.25 -11.85
CA THR A 23 -0.76 22.39 -11.19
C THR A 23 -0.29 22.03 -9.78
N PRO A 24 -1.07 22.33 -8.73
CA PRO A 24 -0.77 21.94 -7.36
C PRO A 24 -0.54 20.44 -7.24
N ARG A 25 0.51 20.03 -6.53
CA ARG A 25 0.91 18.65 -6.41
C ARG A 25 1.49 18.33 -5.04
N ILE A 26 1.27 17.09 -4.60
CA ILE A 26 1.80 16.57 -3.35
C ILE A 26 2.48 15.22 -3.57
N PHE A 27 3.67 15.05 -3.02
CA PHE A 27 4.40 13.79 -2.99
C PHE A 27 4.14 13.07 -1.67
N VAL A 28 3.56 11.89 -1.73
CA VAL A 28 3.33 11.02 -0.57
C VAL A 28 4.52 10.08 -0.42
N ALA A 29 5.41 10.40 0.51
CA ALA A 29 6.53 9.57 0.91
C ALA A 29 6.22 8.79 2.18
N ALA A 30 7.06 7.80 2.54
CA ALA A 30 6.97 7.16 3.85
C ALA A 30 8.37 6.90 4.40
N THR A 31 8.44 6.64 5.72
CA THR A 31 9.69 6.30 6.38
C THR A 31 10.17 4.90 5.99
N ARG A 32 9.23 4.00 5.66
CA ARG A 32 9.51 2.61 5.24
C ARG A 32 8.47 2.10 4.25
N GLN A 33 8.76 0.95 3.67
CA GLN A 33 7.75 0.16 2.98
C GLN A 33 6.64 -0.24 3.96
N ASP A 34 5.40 -0.33 3.46
CA ASP A 34 4.20 -0.75 4.22
C ASP A 34 3.78 0.19 5.37
N ASP A 35 4.30 1.40 5.48
CA ASP A 35 3.84 2.40 6.45
C ASP A 35 2.49 3.04 6.08
N GLY A 36 1.98 2.80 4.86
CA GLY A 36 0.64 3.17 4.45
C GLY A 36 0.55 4.29 3.42
N LYS A 37 1.57 4.46 2.56
CA LYS A 37 1.52 5.41 1.42
C LYS A 37 0.26 5.23 0.59
N THR A 38 0.03 4.01 0.09
CA THR A 38 -1.12 3.69 -0.76
C THR A 38 -2.44 3.92 -0.05
N THR A 39 -2.56 3.54 1.24
CA THR A 39 -3.73 3.86 2.08
C THR A 39 -3.95 5.38 2.15
N THR A 40 -2.87 6.13 2.38
CA THR A 40 -2.94 7.60 2.42
C THR A 40 -3.31 8.18 1.05
N SER A 41 -2.70 7.70 -0.05
CA SER A 41 -2.99 8.16 -1.41
C SER A 41 -4.44 7.89 -1.82
N VAL A 42 -4.96 6.69 -1.53
CA VAL A 42 -6.38 6.32 -1.80
C VAL A 42 -7.34 7.25 -1.06
N GLY A 43 -7.14 7.44 0.24
CA GLY A 43 -8.01 8.30 1.02
C GLY A 43 -7.87 9.79 0.69
N LEU A 44 -6.64 10.29 0.43
CA LEU A 44 -6.43 11.65 -0.02
C LEU A 44 -7.09 11.91 -1.37
N PHE A 45 -7.05 10.94 -2.30
CA PHE A 45 -7.71 11.08 -3.58
C PHE A 45 -9.21 11.36 -3.41
N ALA A 46 -9.89 10.55 -2.60
CA ALA A 46 -11.31 10.74 -2.29
C ALA A 46 -11.61 12.09 -1.62
N ALA A 47 -10.81 12.47 -0.62
CA ALA A 47 -10.99 13.72 0.09
C ALA A 47 -10.76 14.95 -0.80
N LEU A 48 -9.76 14.89 -1.67
CA LEU A 48 -9.46 15.96 -2.63
C LEU A 48 -10.50 16.08 -3.75
N GLN A 49 -11.16 14.96 -4.15
CA GLN A 49 -12.26 15.01 -5.15
C GLN A 49 -13.45 15.86 -4.69
N GLN A 50 -13.61 16.10 -3.39
CA GLN A 50 -14.64 16.99 -2.89
C GLN A 50 -14.36 18.49 -3.20
N ARG A 51 -13.11 18.82 -3.54
CA ARG A 51 -12.64 20.20 -3.80
C ARG A 51 -12.17 20.42 -5.23
N PHE A 52 -11.58 19.40 -5.83
CA PHE A 52 -10.98 19.43 -7.14
C PHE A 52 -11.65 18.40 -8.04
N PRO A 53 -12.41 18.83 -9.07
CA PRO A 53 -13.12 17.90 -9.94
C PRO A 53 -12.19 16.93 -10.69
N ARG A 54 -10.97 17.37 -11.00
CA ARG A 54 -10.04 16.62 -11.85
C ARG A 54 -8.72 16.39 -11.12
N ILE A 55 -8.59 15.22 -10.51
CA ILE A 55 -7.37 14.81 -9.80
C ILE A 55 -6.56 13.86 -10.67
N GLY A 56 -5.25 14.11 -10.75
CA GLY A 56 -4.27 13.20 -11.32
C GLY A 56 -3.57 12.38 -10.24
N TYR A 57 -3.11 11.21 -10.66
CA TYR A 57 -2.25 10.35 -9.83
C TYR A 57 -1.12 9.79 -10.66
N ILE A 58 0.08 9.77 -10.09
CA ILE A 58 1.24 9.13 -10.70
C ILE A 58 2.07 8.42 -9.63
N LYS A 59 2.53 7.21 -9.94
CA LYS A 59 3.56 6.47 -9.22
C LYS A 59 4.77 6.31 -10.12
N PRO A 60 5.73 7.26 -10.04
CA PRO A 60 6.82 7.37 -11.01
C PRO A 60 7.70 6.13 -11.12
N VAL A 61 7.89 5.44 -9.99
CA VAL A 61 8.71 4.22 -9.89
C VAL A 61 7.91 3.13 -9.20
N GLY A 62 7.60 2.05 -9.89
CA GLY A 62 6.88 0.88 -9.39
C GLY A 62 7.81 -0.32 -9.21
N GLN A 63 7.69 -1.02 -8.09
CA GLN A 63 8.44 -2.27 -7.81
C GLN A 63 7.56 -3.53 -7.90
N ARG A 64 6.24 -3.38 -7.85
CA ARG A 64 5.28 -4.46 -7.98
C ARG A 64 4.32 -4.11 -9.09
N PHE A 65 4.34 -4.87 -10.16
CA PHE A 65 3.57 -4.55 -11.35
C PHE A 65 2.80 -5.76 -11.85
N VAL A 66 1.72 -5.47 -12.54
CA VAL A 66 0.91 -6.41 -13.30
C VAL A 66 0.94 -6.03 -14.78
N ASP A 67 0.64 -6.97 -15.64
CA ASP A 67 0.48 -6.66 -17.07
C ASP A 67 -0.92 -6.10 -17.34
N VAL A 68 -0.95 -4.90 -17.92
CA VAL A 68 -2.17 -4.25 -18.38
C VAL A 68 -1.97 -3.89 -19.86
N GLU A 69 -2.64 -4.59 -20.75
CA GLU A 69 -2.54 -4.38 -22.22
C GLU A 69 -1.08 -4.36 -22.72
N GLY A 70 -0.27 -5.31 -22.26
CA GLY A 70 1.13 -5.44 -22.62
C GLY A 70 2.06 -4.39 -22.02
N ALA A 71 1.60 -3.63 -21.01
CA ALA A 71 2.41 -2.70 -20.24
C ALA A 71 2.51 -3.15 -18.77
N LYS A 72 3.71 -2.99 -18.17
CA LYS A 72 3.94 -3.28 -16.77
C LYS A 72 3.53 -2.08 -15.93
N ILE A 73 2.39 -2.18 -15.26
CA ILE A 73 1.78 -1.11 -14.47
C ILE A 73 1.86 -1.48 -12.98
N ASP A 74 2.28 -0.55 -12.15
CA ASP A 74 2.33 -0.77 -10.69
C ASP A 74 0.93 -1.06 -10.12
N GLU A 75 0.84 -2.02 -9.19
CA GLU A 75 -0.42 -2.48 -8.58
C GLU A 75 -1.22 -1.34 -7.93
N ASP A 76 -0.53 -0.39 -7.27
CA ASP A 76 -1.19 0.74 -6.61
C ASP A 76 -1.77 1.72 -7.65
N THR A 77 -1.13 1.85 -8.81
CA THR A 77 -1.66 2.63 -9.95
C THR A 77 -2.94 2.00 -10.49
N VAL A 78 -2.96 0.68 -10.67
CA VAL A 78 -4.17 -0.03 -11.11
C VAL A 78 -5.30 0.16 -10.10
N LEU A 79 -5.00 0.03 -8.80
CA LEU A 79 -5.98 0.24 -7.73
C LEU A 79 -6.61 1.65 -7.80
N ILE A 80 -5.80 2.70 -7.92
CA ILE A 80 -6.28 4.09 -8.01
C ILE A 80 -7.09 4.31 -9.27
N ASN A 81 -6.59 3.86 -10.42
CA ASN A 81 -7.28 4.04 -11.69
C ASN A 81 -8.65 3.36 -11.71
N ASP A 82 -8.73 2.13 -11.25
CA ASP A 82 -9.99 1.38 -11.24
C ASP A 82 -10.98 1.92 -10.19
N THR A 83 -10.46 2.39 -9.04
CA THR A 83 -11.30 2.94 -7.97
C THR A 83 -11.91 4.29 -8.36
N TYR A 84 -11.11 5.18 -8.97
CA TYR A 84 -11.49 6.58 -9.17
C TYR A 84 -11.71 6.96 -10.63
N ARG A 85 -11.46 6.05 -11.58
CA ARG A 85 -11.60 6.27 -13.04
C ARG A 85 -10.92 7.57 -13.46
N THR A 86 -9.60 7.61 -13.28
CA THR A 86 -8.82 8.86 -13.40
C THR A 86 -8.84 9.52 -14.76
N ASN A 87 -9.35 8.86 -15.81
CA ASN A 87 -9.36 9.34 -17.21
C ASN A 87 -7.97 9.83 -17.67
N THR A 88 -6.94 9.08 -17.29
CA THR A 88 -5.54 9.36 -17.61
C THR A 88 -4.92 8.08 -18.20
N PRO A 89 -4.08 8.17 -19.25
CA PRO A 89 -3.40 6.98 -19.76
C PRO A 89 -2.62 6.27 -18.65
N ILE A 90 -2.99 5.02 -18.37
CA ILE A 90 -2.44 4.28 -17.21
C ILE A 90 -0.92 4.10 -17.32
N ARG A 91 -0.38 4.05 -18.53
CA ARG A 91 1.07 3.97 -18.78
C ARG A 91 1.82 5.20 -18.28
N SER A 92 1.21 6.38 -18.37
CA SER A 92 1.78 7.63 -17.88
C SER A 92 1.65 7.75 -16.37
N MET A 93 0.64 7.12 -15.78
CA MET A 93 0.50 7.03 -14.32
C MET A 93 1.55 6.12 -13.67
N SER A 94 2.19 5.20 -14.42
CA SER A 94 3.23 4.26 -13.93
C SER A 94 4.35 4.12 -14.96
N PRO A 95 5.18 5.17 -15.14
CA PRO A 95 6.14 5.21 -16.26
C PRO A 95 7.32 4.24 -16.12
N ILE A 96 7.74 3.88 -14.89
CA ILE A 96 8.92 3.05 -14.67
C ILE A 96 8.56 1.85 -13.79
N ALA A 97 8.65 0.64 -14.38
CA ALA A 97 8.58 -0.63 -13.65
C ALA A 97 10.01 -1.16 -13.41
N VAL A 98 10.37 -1.38 -12.14
CA VAL A 98 11.67 -1.93 -11.75
C VAL A 98 11.63 -3.45 -11.87
N GLU A 99 12.05 -3.96 -13.02
CA GLU A 99 12.15 -5.38 -13.31
C GLU A 99 13.37 -6.02 -12.62
N PRO A 100 13.45 -7.35 -12.50
CA PRO A 100 14.57 -8.03 -11.81
C PRO A 100 15.95 -7.61 -12.30
N ASP A 101 16.13 -7.38 -13.63
CA ASP A 101 17.42 -6.98 -14.21
C ASP A 101 17.60 -5.45 -14.37
N PHE A 102 16.62 -4.66 -13.96
CA PHE A 102 16.61 -3.21 -14.15
C PHE A 102 17.86 -2.53 -13.60
N THR A 103 18.20 -2.80 -12.34
CA THR A 103 19.35 -2.19 -11.66
C THR A 103 20.66 -2.57 -12.34
N ARG A 104 20.84 -3.84 -12.75
CA ARG A 104 22.04 -4.30 -13.45
C ARG A 104 22.17 -3.58 -14.79
N ARG A 105 21.12 -3.50 -15.57
CA ARG A 105 21.09 -2.80 -16.85
C ARG A 105 21.41 -1.32 -16.70
N TYR A 106 20.85 -0.68 -15.67
CA TYR A 106 21.13 0.71 -15.39
C TYR A 106 22.63 0.94 -15.08
N LEU A 107 23.22 0.13 -14.20
CA LEU A 107 24.62 0.28 -13.79
C LEU A 107 25.62 -0.07 -14.92
N SER A 108 25.20 -0.83 -15.94
CA SER A 108 26.05 -1.16 -17.10
C SER A 108 26.04 -0.08 -18.20
N GLY A 109 25.23 0.98 -18.04
CA GLY A 109 25.12 2.05 -19.03
C GLY A 109 24.89 3.42 -18.40
N ASN A 110 24.65 4.43 -19.21
CA ASN A 110 24.32 5.78 -18.76
C ASN A 110 22.89 6.16 -19.18
N PHE A 111 21.90 5.76 -18.40
CA PHE A 111 20.49 5.93 -18.70
C PHE A 111 19.78 6.98 -17.82
N LYS A 112 20.53 7.69 -16.98
CA LYS A 112 20.00 8.67 -16.03
C LYS A 112 19.07 9.67 -16.71
N GLN A 113 19.54 10.29 -17.79
CA GLN A 113 18.78 11.31 -18.52
C GLN A 113 17.48 10.74 -19.09
N GLN A 114 17.52 9.54 -19.67
CA GLN A 114 16.32 8.89 -20.21
C GLN A 114 15.26 8.62 -19.15
N LEU A 115 15.69 8.20 -17.95
CA LEU A 115 14.76 7.93 -16.85
C LEU A 115 14.15 9.23 -16.32
N HIS A 116 14.94 10.30 -16.19
CA HIS A 116 14.46 11.61 -15.77
C HIS A 116 13.45 12.18 -16.76
N ASP A 117 13.76 12.16 -18.06
CA ASP A 117 12.88 12.65 -19.12
C ASP A 117 11.59 11.84 -19.18
N ARG A 118 11.66 10.53 -18.99
CA ARG A 118 10.47 9.67 -18.95
C ARG A 118 9.54 10.01 -17.80
N VAL A 119 10.10 10.29 -16.61
CA VAL A 119 9.31 10.70 -15.45
C VAL A 119 8.65 12.06 -15.67
N ARG A 120 9.37 13.05 -16.23
CA ARG A 120 8.83 14.38 -16.52
C ARG A 120 7.75 14.34 -17.58
N SER A 121 8.01 13.67 -18.71
CA SER A 121 7.03 13.55 -19.80
C SER A 121 5.74 12.85 -19.35
N ALA A 122 5.88 11.78 -18.56
CA ALA A 122 4.74 11.08 -18.00
C ALA A 122 3.95 11.96 -17.02
N PHE A 123 4.64 12.74 -16.18
CA PHE A 123 3.99 13.68 -15.29
C PHE A 123 3.24 14.78 -16.06
N ASP A 124 3.83 15.38 -17.10
CA ASP A 124 3.19 16.40 -17.92
C ASP A 124 1.91 15.87 -18.56
N GLU A 125 1.91 14.61 -19.01
CA GLU A 125 0.72 13.96 -19.55
C GLU A 125 -0.35 13.70 -18.47
N VAL A 126 0.06 13.22 -17.29
CA VAL A 126 -0.85 13.03 -16.15
C VAL A 126 -1.42 14.37 -15.66
N ALA A 127 -0.62 15.44 -15.70
CA ALA A 127 -1.02 16.76 -15.21
C ALA A 127 -1.92 17.53 -16.19
N TRP A 128 -2.06 17.04 -17.43
CA TRP A 128 -2.90 17.67 -18.42
C TRP A 128 -4.35 17.78 -17.94
N GLU A 129 -4.88 18.99 -17.94
CA GLU A 129 -6.24 19.33 -17.49
C GLU A 129 -6.57 18.88 -16.05
N LYS A 130 -5.59 18.66 -15.19
CA LYS A 130 -5.84 18.34 -13.77
C LYS A 130 -5.73 19.58 -12.88
N ASP A 131 -6.55 19.55 -11.83
CA ASP A 131 -6.62 20.66 -10.85
C ASP A 131 -5.71 20.40 -9.65
N PHE A 132 -5.39 19.11 -9.39
CA PHE A 132 -4.48 18.67 -8.33
C PHE A 132 -3.87 17.32 -8.67
N ILE A 133 -2.61 17.06 -8.24
CA ILE A 133 -1.93 15.78 -8.51
C ILE A 133 -1.40 15.17 -7.22
N ILE A 134 -1.62 13.87 -7.07
CA ILE A 134 -0.99 13.03 -6.04
C ILE A 134 0.13 12.25 -6.69
N ILE A 135 1.35 12.37 -6.16
CA ILE A 135 2.52 11.61 -6.56
C ILE A 135 2.82 10.63 -5.44
N GLU A 136 2.84 9.33 -5.73
CA GLU A 136 3.16 8.32 -4.72
C GLU A 136 4.59 7.80 -4.88
N GLY A 137 5.37 7.90 -3.81
CA GLY A 137 6.72 7.37 -3.75
C GLY A 137 6.78 5.86 -3.49
N THR A 138 7.97 5.28 -3.62
CA THR A 138 8.24 3.86 -3.40
C THR A 138 9.21 3.68 -2.23
N GLY A 139 8.80 2.95 -1.19
CA GLY A 139 9.64 2.73 0.02
C GLY A 139 9.93 4.03 0.79
N HIS A 140 11.18 4.22 1.25
CA HIS A 140 11.66 5.40 1.97
C HIS A 140 12.30 6.43 1.02
N ALA A 141 12.69 7.61 1.53
CA ALA A 141 13.23 8.72 0.73
C ALA A 141 14.36 8.34 -0.25
N GLY A 142 15.20 7.39 0.14
CA GLY A 142 16.37 6.96 -0.64
C GLY A 142 16.12 5.82 -1.63
N VAL A 143 14.93 5.20 -1.65
CA VAL A 143 14.66 4.10 -2.59
C VAL A 143 14.71 4.61 -4.02
N GLY A 144 15.47 3.92 -4.87
CA GLY A 144 15.74 4.33 -6.24
C GLY A 144 17.07 5.10 -6.43
N SER A 145 17.83 5.38 -5.36
CA SER A 145 19.13 6.06 -5.47
C SER A 145 20.12 5.34 -6.38
N VAL A 146 20.07 4.03 -6.45
CA VAL A 146 20.95 3.21 -7.28
C VAL A 146 20.81 3.50 -8.78
N PHE A 147 19.67 4.03 -9.20
CA PHE A 147 19.39 4.41 -10.58
C PHE A 147 18.95 5.89 -10.71
N ASP A 148 19.43 6.75 -9.81
CA ASP A 148 19.24 8.20 -9.80
C ASP A 148 17.77 8.68 -9.77
N LEU A 149 16.86 7.85 -9.28
CA LEU A 149 15.44 8.16 -9.08
C LEU A 149 15.01 7.85 -7.63
N SER A 150 15.79 8.33 -6.64
CA SER A 150 15.31 8.32 -5.27
C SER A 150 13.99 9.12 -5.15
N ASN A 151 13.15 8.81 -4.16
CA ASN A 151 11.95 9.59 -3.92
C ASN A 151 12.25 11.08 -3.78
N ALA A 152 13.38 11.43 -3.14
CA ALA A 152 13.82 12.81 -3.02
C ALA A 152 14.21 13.42 -4.38
N THR A 153 14.90 12.65 -5.23
CA THR A 153 15.22 13.08 -6.60
C THR A 153 13.96 13.27 -7.43
N VAL A 154 13.02 12.34 -7.37
CA VAL A 154 11.75 12.42 -8.11
C VAL A 154 10.91 13.62 -7.63
N ALA A 155 10.80 13.85 -6.32
CA ALA A 155 10.09 15.01 -5.78
C ALA A 155 10.71 16.32 -6.28
N ARG A 156 12.05 16.42 -6.35
CA ARG A 156 12.75 17.57 -6.94
C ARG A 156 12.47 17.71 -8.45
N LEU A 157 12.58 16.61 -9.21
CA LEU A 157 12.33 16.61 -10.66
C LEU A 157 10.93 17.10 -11.00
N LEU A 158 9.95 16.75 -10.16
CA LEU A 158 8.54 17.10 -10.34
C LEU A 158 8.16 18.36 -9.56
N GLN A 159 9.12 19.07 -8.94
CA GLN A 159 8.90 20.30 -8.19
C GLN A 159 7.74 20.16 -7.18
N SER A 160 7.73 19.06 -6.44
CA SER A 160 6.64 18.72 -5.53
C SER A 160 7.03 18.93 -4.07
N LYS A 161 6.12 19.49 -3.28
CA LYS A 161 6.20 19.41 -1.83
C LYS A 161 5.89 17.99 -1.36
N VAL A 162 6.37 17.62 -0.16
CA VAL A 162 6.32 16.25 0.36
C VAL A 162 5.57 16.19 1.68
N ILE A 163 4.74 15.15 1.85
CA ILE A 163 4.29 14.67 3.16
C ILE A 163 4.97 13.33 3.46
N ILE A 164 5.38 13.12 4.72
CA ILE A 164 5.99 11.86 5.14
C ILE A 164 5.00 11.08 5.98
N VAL A 165 4.69 9.85 5.57
CA VAL A 165 3.88 8.90 6.33
C VAL A 165 4.80 8.01 7.15
N SER A 166 4.57 7.91 8.46
CA SER A 166 5.31 7.04 9.35
C SER A 166 4.36 6.20 10.19
N ARG A 167 4.85 5.10 10.74
CA ARG A 167 4.07 4.19 11.58
C ARG A 167 3.97 4.72 13.01
N GLY A 168 2.89 4.40 13.73
CA GLY A 168 2.63 4.80 15.10
C GLY A 168 3.75 4.42 16.09
N GLY A 169 4.00 5.31 17.01
CA GLY A 169 5.05 5.25 18.03
C GLY A 169 5.54 6.65 18.42
N ILE A 170 6.44 6.79 19.38
CA ILE A 170 6.98 8.10 19.80
C ILE A 170 8.42 8.27 19.30
N GLY A 171 9.37 7.47 19.75
CA GLY A 171 10.79 7.63 19.42
C GLY A 171 11.09 7.27 17.96
N ARG A 172 10.95 6.00 17.63
CA ARG A 172 11.30 5.46 16.31
C ARG A 172 10.69 6.21 15.13
N PRO A 173 9.39 6.61 15.10
CA PRO A 173 8.86 7.38 13.98
C PRO A 173 9.56 8.72 13.78
N ILE A 174 9.87 9.43 14.87
CA ILE A 174 10.57 10.73 14.81
C ILE A 174 11.98 10.55 14.25
N ASP A 175 12.73 9.53 14.72
CA ASP A 175 14.08 9.22 14.22
C ASP A 175 14.05 8.88 12.73
N GLU A 176 13.10 8.04 12.30
CA GLU A 176 12.94 7.65 10.90
C GLU A 176 12.50 8.82 10.01
N ILE A 177 11.61 9.69 10.50
CA ILE A 177 11.24 10.93 9.79
C ILE A 177 12.45 11.82 9.64
N SER A 178 13.26 12.02 10.69
CA SER A 178 14.48 12.82 10.64
C SER A 178 15.48 12.33 9.58
N LEU A 179 15.70 11.00 9.48
CA LEU A 179 16.56 10.41 8.45
C LEU A 179 16.04 10.66 7.03
N ASN A 180 14.73 10.54 6.83
CA ASN A 180 14.12 10.77 5.52
C ASN A 180 14.12 12.26 5.16
N LEU A 181 13.83 13.14 6.13
CA LEU A 181 13.85 14.59 5.98
C LEU A 181 15.20 15.09 5.47
N ALA A 182 16.30 14.62 6.07
CA ALA A 182 17.65 15.01 5.67
C ALA A 182 17.94 14.76 4.17
N LEU A 183 17.38 13.71 3.57
CA LEU A 183 17.56 13.44 2.16
C LEU A 183 16.72 14.37 1.27
N PHE A 184 15.49 14.70 1.68
CA PHE A 184 14.67 15.69 0.98
C PHE A 184 15.31 17.07 1.04
N GLU A 185 15.79 17.50 2.21
CA GLU A 185 16.51 18.77 2.40
C GLU A 185 17.77 18.83 1.54
N LYS A 186 18.57 17.75 1.49
CA LYS A 186 19.74 17.65 0.62
C LYS A 186 19.39 17.86 -0.86
N GLN A 187 18.19 17.50 -1.29
CA GLN A 187 17.69 17.69 -2.65
C GLN A 187 16.98 19.04 -2.84
N GLY A 188 16.90 19.88 -1.80
CA GLY A 188 16.17 21.15 -1.85
C GLY A 188 14.65 20.99 -1.95
N VAL A 189 14.11 19.90 -1.42
CA VAL A 189 12.68 19.57 -1.47
C VAL A 189 12.03 19.90 -0.13
N GLU A 190 10.96 20.69 -0.16
CA GLU A 190 10.19 21.06 1.03
C GLU A 190 9.32 19.91 1.51
N VAL A 191 9.51 19.49 2.77
CA VAL A 191 8.59 18.58 3.48
C VAL A 191 7.63 19.44 4.30
N ILE A 192 6.34 19.38 3.97
CA ILE A 192 5.32 20.25 4.58
C ILE A 192 4.68 19.67 5.84
N GLY A 193 5.03 18.45 6.23
CA GLY A 193 4.56 17.83 7.46
C GLY A 193 4.53 16.31 7.41
N ALA A 194 4.04 15.71 8.50
CA ALA A 194 3.99 14.27 8.66
C ALA A 194 2.60 13.76 9.04
N ILE A 195 2.29 12.53 8.61
CA ILE A 195 1.12 11.75 9.02
C ILE A 195 1.62 10.52 9.76
N ILE A 196 1.09 10.29 10.97
CA ILE A 196 1.39 9.10 11.75
C ILE A 196 0.26 8.09 11.56
N ASN A 197 0.57 6.97 10.92
CA ASN A 197 -0.39 5.93 10.56
C ASN A 197 -0.28 4.70 11.47
N LYS A 198 -1.30 3.86 11.51
CA LYS A 198 -1.32 2.61 12.29
C LYS A 198 -1.14 2.84 13.80
N VAL A 199 -1.73 3.89 14.31
CA VAL A 199 -1.69 4.22 15.73
C VAL A 199 -2.64 3.32 16.49
N VAL A 200 -2.16 2.69 17.55
CA VAL A 200 -3.01 1.89 18.44
C VAL A 200 -4.07 2.79 19.07
N PRO A 201 -5.38 2.50 18.92
CA PRO A 201 -6.45 3.43 19.32
C PRO A 201 -6.35 3.90 20.78
N GLU A 202 -6.02 3.01 21.71
CA GLU A 202 -5.89 3.29 23.14
C GLU A 202 -4.75 4.26 23.48
N LYS A 203 -3.85 4.51 22.52
CA LYS A 203 -2.69 5.39 22.70
C LYS A 203 -2.79 6.69 21.89
N MET A 204 -3.91 6.94 21.23
CA MET A 204 -4.07 8.06 20.31
C MET A 204 -3.76 9.42 20.95
N ASP A 205 -4.38 9.74 22.08
CA ASP A 205 -4.24 11.05 22.75
C ASP A 205 -2.81 11.30 23.23
N MET A 206 -2.23 10.31 23.93
CA MET A 206 -0.84 10.39 24.39
C MET A 206 0.13 10.55 23.21
N LEU A 207 -0.03 9.76 22.15
CA LEU A 207 0.84 9.82 20.98
C LEU A 207 0.68 11.13 20.22
N LYS A 208 -0.52 11.71 20.18
CA LYS A 208 -0.77 13.00 19.52
C LYS A 208 0.02 14.12 20.19
N GLU A 209 0.01 14.17 21.52
CA GLU A 209 0.78 15.15 22.28
C GLU A 209 2.29 15.03 21.99
N TYR A 210 2.87 13.85 22.20
CA TYR A 210 4.32 13.66 22.05
C TYR A 210 4.78 13.73 20.58
N ALA A 211 4.00 13.22 19.63
CA ALA A 211 4.33 13.32 18.22
C ALA A 211 4.31 14.79 17.75
N THR A 212 3.35 15.59 18.23
CA THR A 212 3.31 17.03 17.91
C THR A 212 4.57 17.74 18.38
N VAL A 213 4.97 17.50 19.63
CA VAL A 213 6.20 18.10 20.19
C VAL A 213 7.45 17.60 19.46
N GLY A 214 7.52 16.29 19.19
CA GLY A 214 8.67 15.70 18.51
C GLY A 214 8.83 16.18 17.06
N LEU A 215 7.74 16.26 16.31
CA LEU A 215 7.74 16.79 14.94
C LEU A 215 8.05 18.29 14.90
N ALA A 216 7.57 19.06 15.86
CA ALA A 216 7.88 20.48 15.96
C ALA A 216 9.38 20.75 16.10
N LYS A 217 10.14 19.87 16.78
CA LYS A 217 11.62 19.94 16.85
C LYS A 217 12.29 19.75 15.49
N LEU A 218 11.63 19.08 14.56
CA LEU A 218 12.07 18.91 13.17
C LEU A 218 11.51 20.00 12.23
N GLY A 219 10.80 21.01 12.76
CA GLY A 219 10.13 22.02 11.96
C GLY A 219 8.91 21.52 11.18
N LEU A 220 8.38 20.35 11.53
CA LEU A 220 7.28 19.70 10.80
C LEU A 220 5.96 19.77 11.59
N PRO A 221 4.84 20.15 10.98
CA PRO A 221 3.53 19.98 11.59
C PRO A 221 3.07 18.52 11.53
N LEU A 222 2.31 18.09 12.54
CA LEU A 222 1.51 16.87 12.49
C LEU A 222 0.25 17.16 11.64
N LEU A 223 0.13 16.48 10.49
CA LEU A 223 -0.98 16.66 9.54
C LEU A 223 -2.10 15.63 9.72
N GLY A 224 -1.85 14.59 10.48
CA GLY A 224 -2.86 13.59 10.79
C GLY A 224 -2.31 12.43 11.62
N MET A 225 -3.24 11.76 12.32
CA MET A 225 -2.98 10.50 13.03
C MET A 225 -4.07 9.50 12.70
N ILE A 226 -3.72 8.44 11.99
CA ILE A 226 -4.65 7.43 11.51
C ILE A 226 -4.60 6.22 12.45
N PRO A 227 -5.74 5.83 13.05
CA PRO A 227 -5.78 4.67 13.94
C PRO A 227 -5.53 3.37 13.17
N LEU A 228 -5.00 2.39 13.89
CA LEU A 228 -4.90 1.02 13.39
C LEU A 228 -6.30 0.42 13.27
N HIS A 229 -6.73 0.14 12.05
CA HIS A 229 -8.03 -0.47 11.77
C HIS A 229 -7.83 -1.90 11.30
N THR A 230 -8.24 -2.87 12.12
CA THR A 230 -7.95 -4.30 11.91
C THR A 230 -8.49 -4.86 10.59
N GLU A 231 -9.62 -4.34 10.10
CA GLU A 231 -10.20 -4.79 8.82
C GLU A 231 -9.26 -4.57 7.63
N LEU A 232 -8.42 -3.53 7.66
CA LEU A 232 -7.47 -3.25 6.58
C LEU A 232 -6.37 -4.32 6.47
N TYR A 233 -6.15 -5.09 7.54
CA TYR A 233 -5.11 -6.11 7.61
C TYR A 233 -5.62 -7.53 7.46
N LYS A 234 -6.93 -7.73 7.29
CA LYS A 234 -7.50 -9.05 7.01
C LYS A 234 -7.29 -9.41 5.54
N PRO A 235 -6.51 -10.48 5.25
CA PRO A 235 -6.34 -10.96 3.88
C PRO A 235 -7.63 -11.59 3.36
N THR A 236 -7.74 -11.69 2.04
CA THR A 236 -8.75 -12.51 1.39
C THR A 236 -8.26 -13.94 1.25
N VAL A 237 -9.19 -14.88 1.06
CA VAL A 237 -8.86 -16.27 0.71
C VAL A 237 -8.09 -16.36 -0.61
N ASN A 238 -8.38 -15.44 -1.56
CA ASN A 238 -7.62 -15.33 -2.80
C ASN A 238 -6.15 -14.97 -2.55
N GLN A 239 -5.89 -14.00 -1.68
CA GLN A 239 -4.52 -13.61 -1.31
C GLN A 239 -3.77 -14.77 -0.65
N ALA A 240 -4.46 -15.54 0.21
CA ALA A 240 -3.89 -16.73 0.81
C ALA A 240 -3.56 -17.80 -0.24
N CYS A 241 -4.46 -18.04 -1.20
CA CYS A 241 -4.25 -18.97 -2.30
C CYS A 241 -3.00 -18.60 -3.13
N VAL A 242 -2.88 -17.35 -3.54
CA VAL A 242 -1.72 -16.84 -4.28
C VAL A 242 -0.42 -16.96 -3.45
N GLN A 243 -0.46 -16.59 -2.17
CA GLN A 243 0.70 -16.68 -1.27
C GLN A 243 1.20 -18.12 -1.08
N LEU A 244 0.28 -19.08 -1.07
CA LEU A 244 0.58 -20.51 -0.96
C LEU A 244 1.00 -21.13 -2.28
N ARG A 245 0.84 -20.43 -3.42
CA ARG A 245 0.90 -20.97 -4.78
C ARG A 245 -0.05 -22.16 -4.93
N GLY A 246 -1.23 -22.04 -4.32
CA GLY A 246 -2.25 -23.06 -4.31
C GLY A 246 -3.27 -22.88 -5.43
N GLU A 247 -4.17 -23.86 -5.53
CA GLU A 247 -5.27 -23.85 -6.48
C GLU A 247 -6.61 -24.02 -5.76
N PHE A 248 -7.64 -23.34 -6.25
CA PHE A 248 -9.00 -23.57 -5.74
C PHE A 248 -9.54 -24.86 -6.30
N ILE A 249 -9.86 -25.81 -5.42
CA ILE A 249 -10.52 -27.08 -5.78
C ILE A 249 -12.04 -27.00 -5.63
N ALA A 250 -12.56 -26.06 -4.83
CA ALA A 250 -13.97 -25.74 -4.70
C ALA A 250 -14.19 -24.32 -4.15
N GLY A 251 -15.40 -23.78 -4.31
CA GLY A 251 -15.82 -22.53 -3.67
C GLY A 251 -15.11 -21.25 -4.14
N ALA A 252 -14.48 -21.25 -5.31
CA ALA A 252 -13.73 -20.11 -5.86
C ALA A 252 -14.58 -18.82 -6.01
N GLN A 253 -15.90 -18.92 -6.14
CA GLN A 253 -16.83 -17.79 -6.16
C GLN A 253 -16.79 -16.98 -4.85
N HIS A 254 -16.33 -17.56 -3.76
CA HIS A 254 -16.19 -16.94 -2.44
C HIS A 254 -14.74 -16.54 -2.09
N LYS A 255 -13.84 -16.51 -3.05
CA LYS A 255 -12.42 -16.18 -2.89
C LYS A 255 -12.14 -14.81 -2.22
N ARG A 256 -13.13 -13.89 -2.19
CA ARG A 256 -13.04 -12.57 -1.53
C ARG A 256 -13.37 -12.59 -0.04
N ARG A 257 -13.79 -13.73 0.55
CA ARG A 257 -14.01 -13.82 2.00
C ARG A 257 -12.76 -13.39 2.75
N ARG A 258 -12.95 -12.62 3.84
CA ARG A 258 -11.85 -12.16 4.70
C ARG A 258 -11.46 -13.23 5.70
N ILE A 259 -10.15 -13.39 5.89
CA ILE A 259 -9.58 -14.27 6.91
C ILE A 259 -9.41 -13.44 8.19
N ALA A 260 -10.23 -13.71 9.19
CA ALA A 260 -10.13 -13.07 10.51
C ALA A 260 -9.09 -13.77 11.40
N ARG A 261 -8.91 -15.09 11.21
CA ARG A 261 -7.99 -15.94 11.95
C ARG A 261 -7.60 -17.17 11.15
N THR A 262 -6.49 -17.79 11.50
CA THR A 262 -6.08 -19.09 10.99
C THR A 262 -6.19 -20.13 12.10
N GLY A 263 -6.62 -21.35 11.75
CA GLY A 263 -6.68 -22.49 12.65
C GLY A 263 -5.97 -23.69 12.02
N ILE A 264 -5.17 -24.40 12.81
CA ILE A 264 -4.49 -25.62 12.36
C ILE A 264 -5.32 -26.82 12.80
N GLY A 265 -5.75 -27.63 11.82
CA GLY A 265 -6.53 -28.87 12.03
C GLY A 265 -5.68 -30.05 12.52
N ALA A 266 -4.92 -29.84 13.61
CA ALA A 266 -4.06 -30.87 14.18
C ALA A 266 -4.77 -31.83 15.15
N MET A 267 -5.89 -31.37 15.75
CA MET A 267 -6.64 -32.15 16.73
C MET A 267 -7.65 -33.09 16.05
N SER A 268 -8.12 -34.09 16.81
CA SER A 268 -9.24 -34.92 16.34
C SER A 268 -10.49 -34.07 16.13
N SER A 269 -11.36 -34.53 15.21
CA SER A 269 -12.62 -33.87 14.89
C SER A 269 -13.46 -33.53 16.13
N ARG A 270 -13.46 -34.40 17.16
CA ARG A 270 -14.20 -34.21 18.43
C ARG A 270 -13.84 -32.95 19.19
N HIS A 271 -12.67 -32.35 18.95
CA HIS A 271 -12.17 -31.17 19.66
C HIS A 271 -11.98 -29.99 18.72
N ALA A 272 -12.41 -30.09 17.48
CA ALA A 272 -12.18 -29.11 16.44
C ALA A 272 -13.27 -28.02 16.37
N ASP A 273 -14.33 -28.09 17.15
CA ASP A 273 -15.45 -27.11 17.17
C ASP A 273 -14.95 -25.65 17.29
N ARG A 274 -13.85 -25.42 18.03
CA ARG A 274 -13.24 -24.11 18.16
C ARG A 274 -12.63 -23.56 16.86
N LEU A 275 -12.41 -24.43 15.87
CA LEU A 275 -11.95 -24.00 14.53
C LEU A 275 -13.12 -23.49 13.67
N LEU A 276 -14.35 -23.90 14.01
CA LEU A 276 -15.56 -23.57 13.26
C LEU A 276 -16.13 -22.20 13.67
N GLN A 277 -15.24 -21.21 13.71
CA GLN A 277 -15.65 -19.83 14.00
C GLN A 277 -15.67 -18.99 12.72
N PRO A 278 -16.55 -17.97 12.61
CA PRO A 278 -16.63 -17.10 11.46
C PRO A 278 -15.27 -16.50 11.10
N GLY A 279 -14.96 -16.47 9.80
CA GLY A 279 -13.72 -15.93 9.29
C GLY A 279 -12.48 -16.77 9.57
N THR A 280 -12.61 -18.01 10.06
CA THR A 280 -11.46 -18.93 10.22
C THR A 280 -11.07 -19.53 8.88
N LEU A 281 -9.77 -19.45 8.53
CA LEU A 281 -9.14 -20.29 7.51
C LEU A 281 -8.51 -21.49 8.20
N ILE A 282 -9.00 -22.68 7.90
CA ILE A 282 -8.52 -23.94 8.49
C ILE A 282 -7.42 -24.50 7.60
N ILE A 283 -6.27 -24.87 8.20
CA ILE A 283 -5.13 -25.48 7.51
C ILE A 283 -5.00 -26.91 8.01
N THR A 284 -5.07 -27.89 7.13
CA THR A 284 -5.02 -29.31 7.47
C THR A 284 -4.48 -30.12 6.31
N PRO A 285 -3.84 -31.30 6.57
CA PRO A 285 -3.54 -32.25 5.51
C PRO A 285 -4.81 -32.75 4.80
N GLY A 286 -4.69 -33.08 3.52
CA GLY A 286 -5.84 -33.50 2.72
C GLY A 286 -6.43 -34.87 3.08
N ASP A 287 -5.67 -35.70 3.78
CA ASP A 287 -6.12 -37.05 4.28
C ASP A 287 -6.87 -36.95 5.63
N ARG A 288 -7.05 -35.76 6.19
CA ARG A 288 -7.85 -35.57 7.41
C ARG A 288 -9.34 -35.49 7.10
N GLU A 289 -9.84 -36.58 6.49
CA GLU A 289 -11.25 -36.66 6.09
C GLU A 289 -12.23 -36.59 7.27
N ASP A 290 -11.83 -37.05 8.45
CA ASP A 290 -12.60 -36.89 9.69
C ASP A 290 -12.93 -35.42 10.00
N LEU A 291 -11.95 -34.56 9.85
CA LEU A 291 -12.10 -33.14 10.05
C LEU A 291 -12.86 -32.48 8.89
N ILE A 292 -12.55 -32.85 7.66
CA ILE A 292 -13.19 -32.31 6.46
C ILE A 292 -14.71 -32.65 6.48
N LEU A 293 -15.07 -33.88 6.77
CA LEU A 293 -16.47 -34.28 6.88
C LEU A 293 -17.20 -33.55 8.00
N MET A 294 -16.54 -33.34 9.14
CA MET A 294 -17.10 -32.50 10.21
C MET A 294 -17.39 -31.08 9.71
N ILE A 295 -16.42 -30.43 9.03
CA ILE A 295 -16.61 -29.08 8.46
C ILE A 295 -17.78 -29.04 7.45
N LEU A 296 -17.92 -30.09 6.65
CA LEU A 296 -18.96 -30.20 5.62
C LEU A 296 -20.35 -30.48 6.22
N ASN A 297 -20.42 -31.23 7.33
CA ASN A 297 -21.67 -31.63 7.98
C ASN A 297 -22.22 -30.53 8.94
N GLU A 298 -21.37 -29.64 9.42
CA GLU A 298 -21.85 -28.56 10.26
C GLU A 298 -22.57 -27.51 9.41
N ASP A 299 -23.90 -27.45 9.56
CA ASP A 299 -24.67 -26.28 9.18
C ASP A 299 -24.28 -25.15 10.15
N LEU A 300 -23.12 -24.52 9.87
CA LEU A 300 -22.79 -23.27 10.57
C LEU A 300 -23.97 -22.30 10.36
N PRO A 301 -24.69 -21.93 11.44
CA PRO A 301 -25.84 -21.05 11.29
C PRO A 301 -25.39 -19.82 10.52
N THR A 302 -26.07 -19.52 9.42
CA THR A 302 -25.83 -18.30 8.62
C THR A 302 -25.86 -17.02 9.48
N SER A 303 -26.54 -17.10 10.63
CA SER A 303 -26.58 -16.02 11.64
C SER A 303 -25.25 -15.80 12.37
N ARG A 304 -24.31 -16.76 12.37
CA ARG A 304 -22.96 -16.63 12.98
C ARG A 304 -21.87 -16.30 11.97
N GLY A 305 -22.17 -16.25 10.67
CA GLY A 305 -21.21 -16.03 9.60
C GLY A 305 -20.61 -17.33 9.03
N HIS A 306 -19.70 -17.17 8.05
CA HIS A 306 -19.12 -18.29 7.30
C HIS A 306 -17.65 -18.50 7.68
N LEU A 307 -17.16 -19.72 7.55
CA LEU A 307 -15.71 -19.98 7.48
C LEU A 307 -15.11 -19.18 6.32
N ALA A 308 -13.88 -18.70 6.50
CA ALA A 308 -13.14 -18.10 5.39
C ALA A 308 -12.85 -19.14 4.31
N GLY A 309 -12.33 -20.31 4.71
CA GLY A 309 -12.06 -21.43 3.81
C GLY A 309 -11.26 -22.52 4.49
N VAL A 310 -10.83 -23.50 3.68
CA VAL A 310 -9.98 -24.62 4.09
C VAL A 310 -8.78 -24.72 3.14
N VAL A 311 -7.60 -24.93 3.69
CA VAL A 311 -6.36 -25.22 2.95
C VAL A 311 -6.00 -26.68 3.18
N LEU A 312 -5.95 -27.45 2.10
CA LEU A 312 -5.45 -28.83 2.08
C LEU A 312 -3.96 -28.78 1.72
N THR A 313 -3.12 -29.32 2.59
CA THR A 313 -1.65 -29.23 2.47
C THR A 313 -1.05 -30.52 1.93
N ASP A 314 0.27 -30.50 1.68
CA ASP A 314 1.10 -31.64 1.27
C ASP A 314 0.75 -32.20 -0.13
N GLY A 315 -0.01 -31.48 -0.95
CA GLY A 315 -0.51 -31.96 -2.24
C GLY A 315 -1.48 -33.11 -2.13
N ILE A 316 -1.94 -33.46 -0.92
CA ILE A 316 -2.83 -34.57 -0.66
C ILE A 316 -4.29 -34.12 -0.85
N LEU A 317 -5.06 -34.92 -1.61
CA LEU A 317 -6.49 -34.72 -1.77
C LEU A 317 -7.26 -35.83 -1.07
N PRO A 318 -8.47 -35.57 -0.53
CA PRO A 318 -9.36 -36.59 0.00
C PRO A 318 -9.82 -37.57 -1.08
N HIS A 319 -10.42 -38.70 -0.65
CA HIS A 319 -11.05 -39.64 -1.59
C HIS A 319 -12.18 -38.98 -2.40
N ASP A 320 -12.44 -39.50 -3.59
CA ASP A 320 -13.41 -38.96 -4.56
C ASP A 320 -14.79 -38.65 -3.93
N ALA A 321 -15.29 -39.53 -3.08
CA ALA A 321 -16.58 -39.37 -2.40
C ALA A 321 -16.59 -38.11 -1.50
N VAL A 322 -15.49 -37.79 -0.83
CA VAL A 322 -15.35 -36.57 -0.01
C VAL A 322 -15.15 -35.34 -0.90
N MET A 323 -14.40 -35.51 -1.99
CA MET A 323 -14.24 -34.43 -2.99
C MET A 323 -15.57 -34.01 -3.62
N ASP A 324 -16.47 -34.96 -3.88
CA ASP A 324 -17.82 -34.65 -4.40
C ASP A 324 -18.66 -33.87 -3.38
N LEU A 325 -18.55 -34.18 -2.10
CA LEU A 325 -19.18 -33.37 -1.04
C LEU A 325 -18.59 -31.98 -0.93
N ILE A 326 -17.26 -31.84 -1.03
CA ILE A 326 -16.57 -30.53 -1.04
C ILE A 326 -17.09 -29.63 -2.19
N ARG A 327 -17.25 -30.19 -3.40
CA ARG A 327 -17.74 -29.45 -4.58
C ARG A 327 -19.18 -28.96 -4.43
N GLN A 328 -19.99 -29.60 -3.61
CA GLN A 328 -21.40 -29.22 -3.36
C GLN A 328 -21.54 -28.09 -2.34
N ARG A 329 -20.48 -27.74 -1.61
CA ARG A 329 -20.53 -26.72 -0.55
C ARG A 329 -19.99 -25.37 -1.00
N SER A 330 -20.52 -24.29 -0.42
CA SER A 330 -20.11 -22.91 -0.66
C SER A 330 -18.93 -22.48 0.21
N ILE A 331 -18.01 -23.39 0.51
CA ILE A 331 -16.79 -23.13 1.29
C ILE A 331 -15.59 -23.15 0.32
N PRO A 332 -14.73 -22.11 0.33
CA PRO A 332 -13.49 -22.14 -0.44
C PRO A 332 -12.54 -23.24 0.06
N PHE A 333 -12.14 -24.14 -0.82
CA PHE A 333 -11.08 -25.13 -0.57
C PHE A 333 -9.92 -24.85 -1.49
N ILE A 334 -8.72 -24.75 -0.92
CA ILE A 334 -7.45 -24.52 -1.60
C ILE A 334 -6.57 -25.76 -1.42
N SER A 335 -5.97 -26.26 -2.47
CA SER A 335 -4.89 -27.26 -2.41
C SER A 335 -3.54 -26.59 -2.58
N THR A 336 -2.52 -27.06 -1.84
CA THR A 336 -1.13 -26.58 -1.96
C THR A 336 -0.14 -27.69 -1.62
N ASP A 337 1.03 -27.69 -2.26
CA ASP A 337 2.14 -28.61 -1.97
C ASP A 337 2.87 -28.27 -0.66
N ALA A 338 2.60 -27.09 -0.09
CA ALA A 338 3.22 -26.70 1.18
C ALA A 338 2.70 -27.57 2.32
N ASP A 339 3.58 -27.97 3.25
CA ASP A 339 3.18 -28.61 4.50
C ASP A 339 2.41 -27.65 5.42
N VAL A 340 1.77 -28.17 6.46
CA VAL A 340 0.95 -27.40 7.42
C VAL A 340 1.73 -26.24 8.04
N SER A 341 2.99 -26.48 8.45
CA SER A 341 3.83 -25.47 9.13
C SER A 341 4.23 -24.34 8.17
N ALA A 342 4.65 -24.72 6.97
CA ALA A 342 5.01 -23.79 5.91
C ALA A 342 3.80 -22.94 5.48
N ALA A 343 2.63 -23.57 5.30
CA ALA A 343 1.39 -22.89 4.94
C ALA A 343 0.98 -21.89 6.02
N ALA A 344 0.94 -22.29 7.29
CA ALA A 344 0.61 -21.43 8.40
C ALA A 344 1.58 -20.26 8.53
N THR A 345 2.90 -20.49 8.39
CA THR A 345 3.94 -19.46 8.44
C THR A 345 3.80 -18.46 7.29
N LYS A 346 3.57 -18.95 6.06
CA LYS A 346 3.38 -18.09 4.88
C LYS A 346 2.18 -17.15 5.05
N ILE A 347 1.05 -17.68 5.55
CA ILE A 347 -0.16 -16.87 5.80
C ILE A 347 0.06 -15.88 6.93
N ALA A 348 0.68 -16.28 8.04
CA ALA A 348 0.94 -15.40 9.18
C ALA A 348 1.88 -14.23 8.84
N ARG A 349 2.80 -14.41 7.88
CA ARG A 349 3.76 -13.40 7.43
C ARG A 349 3.30 -12.62 6.19
N MET A 350 2.10 -12.88 5.72
CA MET A 350 1.59 -12.27 4.50
C MET A 350 1.38 -10.76 4.68
N THR A 351 1.93 -9.98 3.75
CA THR A 351 1.63 -8.55 3.68
C THR A 351 0.30 -8.36 2.95
N VAL A 352 -0.68 -7.82 3.66
CA VAL A 352 -2.01 -7.58 3.12
C VAL A 352 -2.07 -6.21 2.46
N LYS A 353 -2.41 -6.17 1.17
CA LYS A 353 -2.68 -4.96 0.42
C LYS A 353 -4.18 -4.82 0.13
N THR A 354 -4.61 -3.59 -0.11
CA THR A 354 -5.92 -3.31 -0.70
C THR A 354 -5.85 -3.61 -2.19
N GLU A 355 -6.80 -4.39 -2.69
CA GLU A 355 -6.88 -4.80 -4.09
C GLU A 355 -8.04 -4.11 -4.80
N VAL A 356 -8.00 -4.12 -6.12
CA VAL A 356 -9.12 -3.67 -6.96
C VAL A 356 -10.40 -4.39 -6.56
N GLY A 357 -11.47 -3.61 -6.34
CA GLY A 357 -12.77 -4.14 -5.93
C GLY A 357 -12.90 -4.47 -4.44
N ASP A 358 -11.92 -4.12 -3.59
CA ASP A 358 -12.03 -4.15 -2.12
C ASP A 358 -12.84 -2.94 -1.62
N LEU A 359 -14.08 -2.78 -2.09
CA LEU A 359 -14.91 -1.59 -1.82
C LEU A 359 -15.11 -1.35 -0.32
N ASP A 360 -15.21 -2.41 0.49
CA ASP A 360 -15.29 -2.36 1.95
C ASP A 360 -14.04 -1.70 2.56
N LYS A 361 -12.84 -2.13 2.15
CA LYS A 361 -11.59 -1.52 2.63
C LYS A 361 -11.42 -0.09 2.13
N ILE A 362 -11.76 0.16 0.86
CA ILE A 362 -11.67 1.49 0.28
C ILE A 362 -12.56 2.46 1.04
N GLY A 363 -13.80 2.08 1.37
CA GLY A 363 -14.70 2.89 2.18
C GLY A 363 -14.15 3.20 3.58
N VAL A 364 -13.57 2.20 4.25
CA VAL A 364 -12.89 2.40 5.54
C VAL A 364 -11.71 3.37 5.40
N ILE A 365 -10.87 3.21 4.37
CA ILE A 365 -9.73 4.11 4.12
C ILE A 365 -10.19 5.56 3.91
N GLN A 366 -11.25 5.76 3.13
CA GLN A 366 -11.80 7.08 2.86
C GLN A 366 -12.30 7.75 4.14
N SER A 367 -13.05 7.04 4.99
CA SER A 367 -13.51 7.54 6.29
C SER A 367 -12.35 7.89 7.21
N LEU A 368 -11.35 7.00 7.32
CA LEU A 368 -10.17 7.23 8.17
C LEU A 368 -9.39 8.48 7.76
N ILE A 369 -9.19 8.72 6.47
CA ILE A 369 -8.50 9.94 6.00
C ILE A 369 -9.37 11.17 6.24
N HIS A 370 -10.66 11.10 5.96
CA HIS A 370 -11.58 12.21 6.19
C HIS A 370 -11.62 12.64 7.67
N GLU A 371 -11.63 11.69 8.60
CA GLU A 371 -11.75 11.95 10.03
C GLU A 371 -10.42 12.33 10.71
N HIS A 372 -9.29 11.79 10.22
CA HIS A 372 -8.03 11.84 10.94
C HIS A 372 -6.91 12.61 10.25
N VAL A 373 -7.12 13.13 9.04
CA VAL A 373 -6.10 13.89 8.29
C VAL A 373 -6.61 15.29 7.97
N GLN A 374 -5.77 16.29 8.22
CA GLN A 374 -6.06 17.71 7.97
C GLN A 374 -5.88 18.04 6.48
N VAL A 375 -6.76 17.52 5.62
CA VAL A 375 -6.65 17.64 4.15
C VAL A 375 -6.64 19.12 3.73
N ASP A 376 -7.44 19.96 4.36
CA ASP A 376 -7.50 21.41 4.11
C ASP A 376 -6.16 22.07 4.30
N ARG A 377 -5.51 21.73 5.43
CA ARG A 377 -4.18 22.25 5.75
C ARG A 377 -3.12 21.77 4.76
N ILE A 378 -3.23 20.52 4.29
CA ILE A 378 -2.33 20.01 3.24
C ILE A 378 -2.49 20.85 1.97
N VAL A 379 -3.72 21.11 1.54
CA VAL A 379 -4.00 21.93 0.35
C VAL A 379 -3.45 23.35 0.51
N ASP A 380 -3.68 23.99 1.65
CA ASP A 380 -3.19 25.36 1.93
C ASP A 380 -1.65 25.40 1.90
N LEU A 381 -0.98 24.44 2.54
CA LEU A 381 0.48 24.33 2.52
C LEU A 381 1.03 24.08 1.11
N VAL A 382 0.38 23.24 0.31
CA VAL A 382 0.76 23.00 -1.09
C VAL A 382 0.65 24.28 -1.90
N GLN A 383 -0.43 25.05 -1.73
CA GLN A 383 -0.70 26.30 -2.45
C GLN A 383 0.01 27.53 -1.87
N GLY A 384 0.83 27.37 -0.82
CA GLY A 384 1.54 28.48 -0.18
C GLY A 384 0.65 29.44 0.62
N ARG A 385 -0.54 28.98 1.04
CA ARG A 385 -1.51 29.77 1.82
C ARG A 385 -1.41 29.54 3.33
N GLY A 386 -0.54 28.64 3.78
CA GLY A 386 -0.34 28.34 5.20
C GLY A 386 0.58 29.35 5.89
N PRO A 387 0.56 29.47 7.24
CA PRO A 387 1.53 30.28 7.95
C PRO A 387 2.94 29.76 7.65
N THR A 388 3.76 30.64 7.11
CA THR A 388 5.19 30.43 6.89
C THR A 388 5.82 29.93 8.18
N GLN A 389 6.73 28.95 8.10
CA GLN A 389 7.46 28.33 9.19
C GLN A 389 7.68 29.27 10.37
N MET A 390 7.25 28.86 11.58
CA MET A 390 7.72 29.54 12.79
C MET A 390 9.24 29.31 12.87
N HIS A 391 10.02 30.34 12.59
CA HIS A 391 11.43 30.37 12.94
C HIS A 391 11.53 30.23 14.47
N PHE A 392 12.15 29.17 14.95
CA PHE A 392 12.54 29.01 16.34
C PHE A 392 13.63 30.03 16.68
N GLY A 393 13.22 31.28 16.94
CA GLY A 393 14.08 32.37 17.38
C GLY A 393 13.66 33.02 18.71
N ASP A 394 12.40 32.82 19.14
CA ASP A 394 11.83 33.58 20.26
C ASP A 394 11.09 32.72 21.31
N VAL A 395 11.76 31.69 21.85
CA VAL A 395 11.36 31.13 23.16
C VAL A 395 12.44 31.49 24.17
N SER A 396 12.34 32.72 24.67
CA SER A 396 13.02 33.13 25.88
C SER A 396 12.51 32.27 27.06
N PRO A 397 13.38 31.66 27.87
CA PRO A 397 12.95 30.89 29.03
C PRO A 397 12.34 31.83 30.06
N ARG A 398 11.01 31.82 30.22
CA ARG A 398 10.37 32.47 31.35
C ARG A 398 10.83 31.78 32.63
N GLY A 399 11.45 32.59 33.49
CA GLY A 399 12.06 32.21 34.73
C GLY A 399 11.12 31.44 35.65
N ARG A 400 11.71 30.49 36.31
CA ARG A 400 11.16 29.91 37.56
C ARG A 400 11.27 30.98 38.67
N GLN A 401 10.17 31.33 39.26
CA GLN A 401 10.05 31.74 40.66
C GLN A 401 9.37 30.63 41.42
#